data_605385f7dac8fbcb137a699699d7bb62
#
_entry.id   605385f7dac8fbcb137a699699d7bb62
#
_cell.length_a   1.000
_cell.length_b   1.000
_cell.length_c   1.000
_cell.angle_alpha   90.00
_cell.angle_beta   90.00
_cell.angle_gamma   90.00
#
_symmetry.space_group_name_H-M   'P 1'
#
loop_
_entity.id
_entity.type
_entity.pdbx_description
1 polymer ?
#
loop_
_entity_poly.entity_id
_entity_poly.type
_entity_poly.pdbx_seq_one_letter_code
_entity_poly.pdbx_strand_id
1 'polypeptide(L)'
;MKKHDFVQKGIGFDNIADYGIILESKPVLETILELNYDYEIISSYHLDYDWYYLEYKGCRIVFAVSQGASMVVDLAERYIYSGVKKVVRVGTTGALTENVRLGDYVIPYAAIKDEGTSKFYIQKESPALADIEFTQIISEVLRSRSHVVNNGIIWSTDGRWKENDEAVDLRKSDGAISTDMESSALFAFGVDRKVPV
;
A
#
# COMPACT_ATOMS: atom_id res chain seq x y z
N MET A 1 -5.92 -2.14 -29.84
CA MET A 1 -6.42 -1.54 -28.60
C MET A 1 -5.19 -1.19 -27.76
N LYS A 2 -5.02 0.04 -27.31
CA LYS A 2 -3.92 0.40 -26.41
C LYS A 2 -4.14 -0.26 -25.07
N LYS A 3 -3.08 -0.64 -24.34
CA LYS A 3 -3.14 -1.26 -23.01
C LYS A 3 -4.03 -0.44 -22.05
N HIS A 4 -3.97 0.87 -22.15
CA HIS A 4 -4.81 1.82 -21.42
C HIS A 4 -6.31 1.63 -21.68
N ASP A 5 -6.72 1.47 -22.96
CA ASP A 5 -8.13 1.30 -23.31
C ASP A 5 -8.72 -0.02 -22.78
N PHE A 6 -7.85 -1.07 -22.67
CA PHE A 6 -8.27 -2.34 -22.10
C PHE A 6 -8.54 -2.21 -20.60
N VAL A 7 -7.65 -1.56 -19.87
CA VAL A 7 -7.80 -1.35 -18.43
C VAL A 7 -9.03 -0.48 -18.15
N GLN A 8 -9.20 0.66 -18.83
CA GLN A 8 -10.36 1.53 -18.64
C GLN A 8 -11.68 0.83 -18.95
N LYS A 9 -11.77 0.09 -20.06
CA LYS A 9 -12.98 -0.65 -20.42
C LYS A 9 -13.26 -1.82 -19.52
N GLY A 10 -12.20 -2.49 -19.01
CA GLY A 10 -12.33 -3.64 -18.10
C GLY A 10 -12.71 -3.26 -16.68
N ILE A 11 -12.54 -1.98 -16.30
CA ILE A 11 -12.80 -1.51 -14.93
C ILE A 11 -14.07 -0.63 -14.85
N GLY A 12 -14.69 -0.27 -15.99
CA GLY A 12 -15.92 0.53 -16.02
C GLY A 12 -15.73 1.98 -15.54
N PHE A 13 -14.53 2.54 -15.68
CA PHE A 13 -14.20 3.84 -15.16
C PHE A 13 -14.74 4.99 -16.01
N ASP A 14 -15.83 5.59 -15.56
CA ASP A 14 -16.19 6.96 -15.89
C ASP A 14 -15.75 7.95 -14.79
N ASN A 15 -15.32 7.45 -13.62
CA ASN A 15 -14.94 8.27 -12.47
C ASN A 15 -13.44 8.15 -12.16
N ILE A 16 -12.71 9.25 -12.31
CA ILE A 16 -11.30 9.37 -11.92
C ILE A 16 -11.25 9.72 -10.43
N ALA A 17 -10.56 8.91 -9.63
CA ALA A 17 -10.26 9.21 -8.24
C ALA A 17 -8.93 9.96 -8.12
N ASP A 18 -8.78 10.81 -7.10
CA ASP A 18 -7.54 11.51 -6.82
C ASP A 18 -6.57 10.62 -6.02
N TYR A 19 -7.12 9.77 -5.15
CA TYR A 19 -6.36 8.90 -4.25
C TYR A 19 -6.81 7.45 -4.39
N GLY A 20 -5.85 6.52 -4.38
CA GLY A 20 -6.09 5.09 -4.32
C GLY A 20 -5.66 4.52 -2.96
N ILE A 21 -6.55 3.79 -2.31
CA ILE A 21 -6.25 3.09 -1.06
C ILE A 21 -6.36 1.59 -1.31
N ILE A 22 -5.28 0.87 -1.03
CA ILE A 22 -5.22 -0.58 -1.11
C ILE A 22 -5.34 -1.14 0.30
N LEU A 23 -6.38 -1.90 0.56
CA LEU A 23 -6.65 -2.52 1.85
C LEU A 23 -6.20 -3.98 1.84
N GLU A 24 -5.68 -4.44 2.96
CA GLU A 24 -5.21 -5.83 3.09
C GLU A 24 -6.35 -6.84 3.05
N SER A 25 -7.51 -6.51 3.59
CA SER A 25 -8.58 -7.48 3.76
C SER A 25 -9.98 -6.90 3.63
N LYS A 26 -10.91 -7.77 3.26
CA LYS A 26 -12.33 -7.41 3.13
C LYS A 26 -12.96 -6.93 4.44
N PRO A 27 -12.70 -7.54 5.62
CA PRO A 27 -13.21 -7.01 6.89
C PRO A 27 -12.78 -5.58 7.18
N VAL A 28 -11.57 -5.17 6.79
CA VAL A 28 -11.11 -3.77 6.93
C VAL A 28 -11.93 -2.85 6.03
N LEU A 29 -12.18 -3.26 4.78
CA LEU A 29 -13.03 -2.50 3.87
C LEU A 29 -14.47 -2.38 4.41
N GLU A 30 -15.07 -3.47 4.86
CA GLU A 30 -16.41 -3.49 5.44
C GLU A 30 -16.50 -2.55 6.64
N THR A 31 -15.50 -2.59 7.54
CA THR A 31 -15.42 -1.66 8.67
C THR A 31 -15.39 -0.20 8.22
N ILE A 32 -14.60 0.13 7.18
CA ILE A 32 -14.55 1.50 6.65
C ILE A 32 -15.92 1.93 6.10
N LEU A 33 -16.59 1.04 5.37
CA LEU A 33 -17.91 1.32 4.79
C LEU A 33 -19.01 1.46 5.84
N GLU A 34 -18.86 0.78 7.00
CA GLU A 34 -19.79 0.86 8.13
C GLU A 34 -19.53 2.08 9.04
N LEU A 35 -18.34 2.67 8.98
CA LEU A 35 -18.05 3.88 9.75
C LEU A 35 -18.93 5.04 9.28
N ASN A 36 -19.61 5.67 10.25
CA ASN A 36 -20.53 6.78 9.98
C ASN A 36 -19.79 8.09 9.70
N TYR A 37 -18.95 8.07 8.66
CA TYR A 37 -18.35 9.27 8.10
C TYR A 37 -19.28 9.89 7.07
N ASP A 38 -19.17 11.21 6.90
CA ASP A 38 -19.89 11.95 5.87
C ASP A 38 -19.23 11.69 4.49
N TYR A 39 -19.55 10.55 3.88
CA TYR A 39 -19.10 10.18 2.54
C TYR A 39 -20.26 9.66 1.68
N GLU A 40 -20.12 9.78 0.38
CA GLU A 40 -21.04 9.22 -0.60
C GLU A 40 -20.34 8.11 -1.41
N ILE A 41 -20.98 6.95 -1.55
CA ILE A 41 -20.53 5.91 -2.47
C ILE A 41 -21.01 6.30 -3.88
N ILE A 42 -20.06 6.67 -4.74
CA ILE A 42 -20.35 7.07 -6.12
C ILE A 42 -20.62 5.85 -7.00
N SER A 43 -19.80 4.81 -6.86
CA SER A 43 -19.97 3.55 -7.60
C SER A 43 -19.21 2.41 -6.91
N SER A 44 -19.63 1.18 -7.21
CA SER A 44 -18.91 -0.03 -6.84
C SER A 44 -18.77 -0.93 -8.08
N TYR A 45 -17.69 -1.71 -8.11
CA TYR A 45 -17.40 -2.60 -9.21
C TYR A 45 -16.74 -3.89 -8.71
N HIS A 46 -17.22 -5.02 -9.17
CA HIS A 46 -16.84 -6.35 -8.68
C HIS A 46 -16.44 -7.24 -9.87
N LEU A 47 -15.19 -7.21 -10.27
CA LEU A 47 -14.62 -8.14 -11.24
C LEU A 47 -13.42 -8.86 -10.62
N ASP A 48 -12.20 -8.43 -10.95
CA ASP A 48 -10.98 -9.01 -10.38
C ASP A 48 -10.76 -8.56 -8.93
N TYR A 49 -11.28 -7.38 -8.59
CA TYR A 49 -11.20 -6.76 -7.28
C TYR A 49 -12.55 -6.15 -6.90
N ASP A 50 -12.84 -6.10 -5.61
CA ASP A 50 -13.96 -5.32 -5.08
C ASP A 50 -13.53 -3.85 -4.97
N TRP A 51 -14.08 -2.99 -5.82
CA TRP A 51 -13.76 -1.58 -5.90
C TRP A 51 -14.91 -0.73 -5.38
N TYR A 52 -14.56 0.31 -4.61
CA TYR A 52 -15.51 1.29 -4.12
C TYR A 52 -14.99 2.70 -4.37
N TYR A 53 -15.79 3.52 -5.01
CA TYR A 53 -15.54 4.94 -5.23
C TYR A 53 -16.30 5.73 -4.21
N LEU A 54 -15.59 6.54 -3.44
CA LEU A 54 -16.14 7.39 -2.40
C LEU A 54 -15.79 8.83 -2.70
N GLU A 55 -16.72 9.73 -2.37
CA GLU A 55 -16.41 11.14 -2.23
C GLU A 55 -16.44 11.50 -0.74
N TYR A 56 -15.36 12.06 -0.25
CA TYR A 56 -15.21 12.53 1.12
C TYR A 56 -14.57 13.89 1.14
N LYS A 57 -15.30 14.90 1.67
CA LYS A 57 -14.83 16.31 1.75
C LYS A 57 -14.29 16.84 0.42
N GLY A 58 -14.96 16.54 -0.69
CA GLY A 58 -14.58 16.97 -2.03
C GLY A 58 -13.39 16.21 -2.64
N CYS A 59 -12.87 15.19 -1.97
CA CYS A 59 -11.83 14.32 -2.51
C CYS A 59 -12.46 13.00 -2.99
N ARG A 60 -12.10 12.59 -4.19
CA ARG A 60 -12.49 11.27 -4.73
C ARG A 60 -11.45 10.24 -4.38
N ILE A 61 -11.90 9.16 -3.77
CA ILE A 61 -11.05 8.10 -3.26
C ILE A 61 -11.55 6.77 -3.81
N VAL A 62 -10.65 5.95 -4.32
CA VAL A 62 -10.95 4.56 -4.67
C VAL A 62 -10.33 3.63 -3.65
N PHE A 63 -11.12 2.69 -3.17
CA PHE A 63 -10.70 1.61 -2.29
C PHE A 63 -10.81 0.28 -3.01
N ALA A 64 -9.85 -0.60 -2.81
CA ALA A 64 -9.95 -2.01 -3.17
C ALA A 64 -9.10 -2.86 -2.24
N VAL A 65 -9.43 -4.15 -2.16
CA VAL A 65 -8.69 -5.13 -1.35
C VAL A 65 -7.70 -5.87 -2.22
N SER A 66 -6.44 -5.96 -1.76
CA SER A 66 -5.41 -6.77 -2.42
C SER A 66 -4.33 -7.20 -1.43
N GLN A 67 -3.82 -8.40 -1.60
CA GLN A 67 -2.74 -9.00 -0.81
C GLN A 67 -1.67 -9.59 -1.72
N GLY A 68 -0.41 -9.57 -1.24
CA GLY A 68 0.76 -10.08 -1.94
C GLY A 68 1.33 -9.09 -2.95
N ALA A 69 2.65 -9.10 -3.08
CA ALA A 69 3.43 -8.14 -3.86
C ALA A 69 2.91 -7.95 -5.29
N SER A 70 2.67 -9.03 -6.03
CA SER A 70 2.23 -8.96 -7.43
C SER A 70 0.82 -8.39 -7.60
N MET A 71 -0.10 -8.76 -6.71
CA MET A 71 -1.49 -8.33 -6.80
C MET A 71 -1.68 -6.86 -6.38
N VAL A 72 -0.94 -6.42 -5.35
CA VAL A 72 -0.93 -5.02 -4.93
C VAL A 72 -0.42 -4.11 -6.03
N VAL A 73 0.63 -4.53 -6.75
CA VAL A 73 1.16 -3.75 -7.87
C VAL A 73 0.25 -3.79 -9.10
N ASP A 74 -0.39 -4.93 -9.43
CA ASP A 74 -1.40 -4.97 -10.49
C ASP A 74 -2.55 -3.98 -10.20
N LEU A 75 -3.01 -3.93 -8.95
CA LEU A 75 -4.04 -2.97 -8.53
C LEU A 75 -3.55 -1.53 -8.63
N ALA A 76 -2.32 -1.24 -8.18
CA ALA A 76 -1.73 0.10 -8.27
C ALA A 76 -1.56 0.56 -9.73
N GLU A 77 -1.14 -0.33 -10.65
CA GLU A 77 -1.11 -0.04 -12.09
C GLU A 77 -2.50 0.36 -12.62
N ARG A 78 -3.54 -0.35 -12.23
CA ARG A 78 -4.92 -0.04 -12.62
C ARG A 78 -5.34 1.33 -12.07
N TYR A 79 -4.97 1.64 -10.83
CA TYR A 79 -5.25 2.94 -10.22
C TYR A 79 -4.66 4.10 -11.03
N ILE A 80 -3.37 4.04 -11.39
CA ILE A 80 -2.75 5.13 -12.16
C ILE A 80 -3.30 5.23 -13.58
N TYR A 81 -3.66 4.10 -14.22
CA TYR A 81 -4.34 4.13 -15.53
C TYR A 81 -5.73 4.79 -15.45
N SER A 82 -6.33 4.84 -14.26
CA SER A 82 -7.60 5.48 -13.99
C SER A 82 -7.44 6.94 -13.53
N GLY A 83 -6.21 7.45 -13.50
CA GLY A 83 -5.92 8.84 -13.18
C GLY A 83 -5.63 9.10 -11.70
N VAL A 84 -5.54 8.07 -10.85
CA VAL A 84 -5.13 8.20 -9.46
C VAL A 84 -3.71 8.77 -9.39
N LYS A 85 -3.52 9.75 -8.52
CA LYS A 85 -2.27 10.52 -8.39
C LYS A 85 -1.39 10.06 -7.23
N LYS A 86 -1.98 9.43 -6.22
CA LYS A 86 -1.27 8.93 -5.03
C LYS A 86 -1.89 7.62 -4.58
N VAL A 87 -1.07 6.68 -4.11
CA VAL A 87 -1.53 5.38 -3.64
C VAL A 87 -1.06 5.15 -2.21
N VAL A 88 -1.93 4.64 -1.36
CA VAL A 88 -1.61 4.21 0.01
C VAL A 88 -2.05 2.77 0.19
N ARG A 89 -1.18 1.95 0.79
CA ARG A 89 -1.58 0.64 1.30
C ARG A 89 -1.80 0.71 2.80
N VAL A 90 -2.90 0.14 3.25
CA VAL A 90 -3.20 -0.05 4.67
C VAL A 90 -3.34 -1.53 4.95
N GLY A 91 -2.47 -2.04 5.80
CA GLY A 91 -2.42 -3.46 6.16
C GLY A 91 -1.71 -3.69 7.48
N THR A 92 -1.69 -4.93 7.91
CA THR A 92 -0.95 -5.35 9.11
C THR A 92 0.52 -5.60 8.81
N THR A 93 1.35 -5.51 9.85
CA THR A 93 2.78 -5.81 9.78
C THR A 93 3.23 -6.57 11.02
N GLY A 94 4.20 -7.45 10.88
CA GLY A 94 4.85 -8.13 11.99
C GLY A 94 5.97 -7.27 12.60
N ALA A 95 5.94 -7.00 13.90
CA ALA A 95 7.02 -6.28 14.57
C ALA A 95 8.27 -7.18 14.67
N LEU A 96 9.45 -6.64 14.31
CA LEU A 96 10.74 -7.31 14.44
C LEU A 96 11.53 -6.80 15.64
N THR A 97 11.18 -5.64 16.18
CA THR A 97 11.89 -5.00 17.29
C THR A 97 10.95 -4.73 18.46
N GLU A 98 11.48 -4.71 19.68
CA GLU A 98 10.71 -4.45 20.90
C GLU A 98 10.14 -3.03 20.98
N ASN A 99 10.66 -2.11 20.18
CA ASN A 99 10.18 -0.72 20.13
C ASN A 99 8.85 -0.59 19.39
N VAL A 100 8.50 -1.56 18.55
CA VAL A 100 7.23 -1.60 17.83
C VAL A 100 6.28 -2.53 18.58
N ARG A 101 5.19 -1.97 19.10
CA ARG A 101 4.22 -2.68 19.92
C ARG A 101 2.93 -2.96 19.18
N LEU A 102 2.17 -3.90 19.67
CA LEU A 102 0.83 -4.18 19.13
C LEU A 102 -0.05 -2.93 19.20
N GLY A 103 -0.61 -2.53 18.07
CA GLY A 103 -1.45 -1.34 17.92
C GLY A 103 -0.69 -0.08 17.51
N ASP A 104 0.65 -0.11 17.44
CA ASP A 104 1.42 0.97 16.88
C ASP A 104 1.26 1.04 15.35
N TYR A 105 1.38 2.24 14.80
CA TYR A 105 1.51 2.43 13.36
C TYR A 105 2.98 2.35 12.94
N VAL A 106 3.23 1.59 11.87
CA VAL A 106 4.52 1.59 11.18
C VAL A 106 4.33 2.29 9.84
N ILE A 107 5.06 3.39 9.64
CA ILE A 107 5.08 4.13 8.38
C ILE A 107 6.49 4.04 7.81
N PRO A 108 6.74 3.05 6.95
CA PRO A 108 8.07 2.80 6.41
C PRO A 108 8.45 3.85 5.37
N TYR A 109 9.73 4.26 5.39
CA TYR A 109 10.30 5.10 4.35
C TYR A 109 11.14 4.32 3.32
N ALA A 110 11.49 3.07 3.64
CA ALA A 110 12.24 2.17 2.77
C ALA A 110 11.86 0.72 3.04
N ALA A 111 12.07 -0.14 2.06
CA ALA A 111 11.82 -1.57 2.19
C ALA A 111 12.99 -2.43 1.69
N ILE A 112 13.28 -3.50 2.44
CA ILE A 112 14.17 -4.59 2.01
C ILE A 112 13.36 -5.48 1.06
N LYS A 113 13.89 -5.69 -0.14
CA LYS A 113 13.25 -6.45 -1.22
C LYS A 113 13.61 -7.93 -1.12
N ASP A 114 12.70 -8.73 -0.59
CA ASP A 114 12.85 -10.19 -0.50
C ASP A 114 11.61 -10.91 -1.05
N GLU A 115 11.03 -10.30 -2.09
CA GLU A 115 9.88 -10.77 -2.84
C GLU A 115 10.18 -10.76 -4.36
N GLY A 116 9.29 -11.33 -5.16
CA GLY A 116 9.54 -11.60 -6.57
C GLY A 116 9.13 -10.49 -7.55
N THR A 117 8.48 -9.40 -7.12
CA THR A 117 7.80 -8.42 -7.99
C THR A 117 8.62 -7.15 -8.23
N SER A 118 9.27 -6.61 -7.19
CA SER A 118 10.02 -5.34 -7.28
C SER A 118 11.07 -5.31 -8.38
N LYS A 119 11.69 -6.46 -8.69
CA LYS A 119 12.70 -6.60 -9.76
C LYS A 119 12.20 -6.24 -11.17
N PHE A 120 10.89 -6.19 -11.39
CA PHE A 120 10.30 -5.79 -12.67
C PHE A 120 10.17 -4.27 -12.81
N TYR A 121 10.35 -3.54 -11.71
CA TYR A 121 10.20 -2.08 -11.63
C TYR A 121 11.53 -1.36 -11.40
N ILE A 122 12.38 -1.88 -10.53
CA ILE A 122 13.71 -1.30 -10.24
C ILE A 122 14.79 -2.37 -10.23
N GLN A 123 16.04 -1.96 -10.42
CA GLN A 123 17.19 -2.86 -10.34
C GLN A 123 17.33 -3.47 -8.95
N LYS A 124 17.99 -4.63 -8.87
CA LYS A 124 18.19 -5.35 -7.60
C LYS A 124 18.87 -4.49 -6.53
N GLU A 125 19.86 -3.74 -6.94
CA GLU A 125 20.70 -2.89 -6.07
C GLU A 125 20.04 -1.55 -5.73
N SER A 126 19.01 -1.14 -6.47
CA SER A 126 18.28 0.10 -6.17
C SER A 126 17.41 -0.06 -4.93
N PRO A 127 17.40 0.93 -4.03
CA PRO A 127 16.52 0.88 -2.85
C PRO A 127 15.04 1.02 -3.26
N ALA A 128 14.16 0.29 -2.58
CA ALA A 128 12.73 0.52 -2.64
C ALA A 128 12.37 1.59 -1.60
N LEU A 129 12.01 2.79 -2.07
CA LEU A 129 11.76 3.95 -1.23
C LEU A 129 10.30 4.40 -1.37
N ALA A 130 9.69 4.72 -0.23
CA ALA A 130 8.43 5.44 -0.20
C ALA A 130 8.65 6.91 -0.62
N ASP A 131 7.59 7.59 -1.01
CA ASP A 131 7.62 9.04 -1.17
C ASP A 131 7.79 9.71 0.20
N ILE A 132 8.90 10.44 0.38
CA ILE A 132 9.30 10.98 1.68
C ILE A 132 8.29 12.04 2.17
N GLU A 133 7.87 12.94 1.29
CA GLU A 133 6.91 14.00 1.65
C GLU A 133 5.57 13.40 2.05
N PHE A 134 5.09 12.42 1.29
CA PHE A 134 3.83 11.74 1.58
C PHE A 134 3.90 10.94 2.89
N THR A 135 5.01 10.23 3.13
CA THR A 135 5.30 9.52 4.38
C THR A 135 5.29 10.45 5.59
N GLN A 136 5.89 11.64 5.46
CA GLN A 136 5.89 12.65 6.53
C GLN A 136 4.48 13.15 6.84
N ILE A 137 3.70 13.51 5.81
CA ILE A 137 2.32 13.98 5.97
C ILE A 137 1.48 12.93 6.72
N ILE A 138 1.54 11.66 6.31
CA ILE A 138 0.80 10.58 6.97
C ILE A 138 1.24 10.44 8.43
N SER A 139 2.54 10.45 8.70
CA SER A 139 3.10 10.33 10.05
C SER A 139 2.65 11.47 10.96
N GLU A 140 2.66 12.71 10.47
CA GLU A 140 2.22 13.89 11.21
C GLU A 140 0.72 13.85 11.53
N VAL A 141 -0.11 13.46 10.55
CA VAL A 141 -1.55 13.31 10.76
C VAL A 141 -1.85 12.27 11.84
N LEU A 142 -1.18 11.12 11.81
CA LEU A 142 -1.38 10.09 12.83
C LEU A 142 -0.93 10.56 14.21
N ARG A 143 0.25 11.19 14.31
CA ARG A 143 0.75 11.74 15.58
C ARG A 143 -0.16 12.85 16.15
N SER A 144 -0.71 13.70 15.29
CA SER A 144 -1.66 14.75 15.72
C SER A 144 -2.96 14.18 16.33
N ARG A 145 -3.25 12.91 16.01
CA ARG A 145 -4.37 12.15 16.58
C ARG A 145 -3.96 11.27 17.76
N SER A 146 -2.80 11.52 18.35
CA SER A 146 -2.24 10.79 19.50
C SER A 146 -1.93 9.31 19.23
N HIS A 147 -1.70 8.92 17.98
CA HIS A 147 -1.22 7.59 17.66
C HIS A 147 0.30 7.49 17.81
N VAL A 148 0.78 6.32 18.24
CA VAL A 148 2.21 5.99 18.23
C VAL A 148 2.60 5.63 16.81
N VAL A 149 3.61 6.32 16.27
CA VAL A 149 4.08 6.13 14.91
C VAL A 149 5.58 5.84 14.90
N ASN A 150 5.92 4.66 14.42
CA ASN A 150 7.29 4.21 14.19
C ASN A 150 7.63 4.39 12.70
N ASN A 151 8.67 5.16 12.40
CA ASN A 151 9.19 5.27 11.04
C ASN A 151 10.47 4.42 10.95
N GLY A 152 10.61 3.64 9.87
CA GLY A 152 11.77 2.77 9.73
C GLY A 152 11.81 2.03 8.41
N ILE A 153 12.65 1.01 8.36
CA ILE A 153 12.76 0.09 7.23
C ILE A 153 11.82 -1.09 7.48
N ILE A 154 11.08 -1.50 6.46
CA ILE A 154 10.27 -2.73 6.50
C ILE A 154 10.93 -3.81 5.66
N TRP A 155 10.83 -5.06 6.05
CA TRP A 155 11.24 -6.21 5.27
C TRP A 155 10.02 -6.81 4.56
N SER A 156 10.00 -6.83 3.23
CA SER A 156 8.92 -7.45 2.46
C SER A 156 9.37 -8.80 1.92
N THR A 157 8.61 -9.85 2.22
CA THR A 157 8.93 -11.23 1.82
C THR A 157 7.70 -11.98 1.29
N ASP A 158 7.89 -12.82 0.26
CA ASP A 158 6.85 -13.76 -0.20
C ASP A 158 6.73 -14.98 0.73
N GLY A 159 7.70 -15.15 1.62
CA GLY A 159 7.87 -16.35 2.43
C GLY A 159 7.32 -16.26 3.86
N ARG A 160 6.12 -15.67 4.08
CA ARG A 160 5.54 -15.45 5.42
C ARG A 160 5.73 -16.62 6.40
N TRP A 161 5.57 -17.86 5.94
CA TRP A 161 5.70 -19.06 6.78
C TRP A 161 7.14 -19.58 6.90
N LYS A 162 8.10 -18.83 6.34
CA LYS A 162 9.55 -19.13 6.39
C LYS A 162 10.33 -18.07 7.16
N GLU A 163 9.66 -17.18 7.84
CA GLU A 163 10.24 -16.20 8.74
C GLU A 163 10.72 -16.91 10.03
N ASN A 164 11.89 -17.54 9.95
CA ASN A 164 12.55 -18.17 11.10
C ASN A 164 13.48 -17.18 11.83
N ASP A 165 13.96 -17.55 13.00
CA ASP A 165 14.79 -16.69 13.85
C ASP A 165 16.04 -16.17 13.11
N GLU A 166 16.70 -17.02 12.29
CA GLU A 166 17.88 -16.62 11.52
C GLU A 166 17.55 -15.54 10.48
N ALA A 167 16.45 -15.70 9.73
CA ALA A 167 16.01 -14.70 8.77
C ALA A 167 15.61 -13.40 9.46
N VAL A 168 14.88 -13.49 10.57
CA VAL A 168 14.48 -12.33 11.38
C VAL A 168 15.69 -11.57 11.91
N ASP A 169 16.67 -12.28 12.51
CA ASP A 169 17.87 -11.65 13.06
C ASP A 169 18.73 -10.99 11.98
N LEU A 170 18.82 -11.61 10.80
CA LEU A 170 19.48 -11.00 9.64
C LEU A 170 18.81 -9.68 9.25
N ARG A 171 17.48 -9.66 9.12
CA ARG A 171 16.75 -8.45 8.71
C ARG A 171 16.73 -7.37 9.78
N LYS A 172 16.74 -7.75 11.05
CA LYS A 172 16.99 -6.81 12.17
C LYS A 172 18.38 -6.17 12.07
N SER A 173 19.41 -6.96 11.75
CA SER A 173 20.75 -6.43 11.55
C SER A 173 20.88 -5.51 10.35
N ASP A 174 20.03 -5.70 9.32
CA ASP A 174 19.87 -4.79 8.17
C ASP A 174 19.06 -3.52 8.52
N GLY A 175 18.56 -3.42 9.75
CA GLY A 175 17.80 -2.25 10.24
C GLY A 175 16.29 -2.34 10.06
N ALA A 176 15.73 -3.48 9.67
CA ALA A 176 14.27 -3.63 9.58
C ALA A 176 13.63 -3.62 10.97
N ILE A 177 12.56 -2.86 11.12
CA ILE A 177 11.76 -2.76 12.35
C ILE A 177 10.48 -3.60 12.29
N SER A 178 10.05 -3.96 11.08
CA SER A 178 8.84 -4.77 10.84
C SER A 178 8.92 -5.53 9.53
N THR A 179 7.97 -6.44 9.31
CA THR A 179 7.86 -7.27 8.09
C THR A 179 6.46 -7.25 7.52
N ASP A 180 6.36 -7.31 6.18
CA ASP A 180 5.13 -7.49 5.42
C ASP A 180 5.38 -8.30 4.14
N MET A 181 4.43 -8.28 3.21
CA MET A 181 4.56 -8.97 1.93
C MET A 181 4.54 -8.04 0.71
N GLU A 182 4.36 -6.72 0.87
CA GLU A 182 3.96 -5.85 -0.25
C GLU A 182 4.73 -4.55 -0.39
N SER A 183 5.20 -3.96 0.70
CA SER A 183 5.75 -2.59 0.70
C SER A 183 6.89 -2.40 -0.28
N SER A 184 7.82 -3.36 -0.39
CA SER A 184 8.95 -3.23 -1.31
C SER A 184 8.52 -3.18 -2.78
N ALA A 185 7.54 -3.99 -3.15
CA ALA A 185 7.02 -4.02 -4.52
C ALA A 185 6.26 -2.73 -4.84
N LEU A 186 5.44 -2.24 -3.89
CA LEU A 186 4.69 -1.00 -4.06
C LEU A 186 5.62 0.22 -4.13
N PHE A 187 6.66 0.28 -3.31
CA PHE A 187 7.66 1.35 -3.38
C PHE A 187 8.46 1.30 -4.68
N ALA A 188 8.87 0.10 -5.12
CA ALA A 188 9.53 -0.08 -6.41
C ALA A 188 8.66 0.41 -7.58
N PHE A 189 7.37 0.09 -7.55
CA PHE A 189 6.39 0.61 -8.49
C PHE A 189 6.30 2.14 -8.43
N GLY A 190 6.21 2.73 -7.23
CA GLY A 190 6.13 4.18 -7.05
C GLY A 190 7.34 4.90 -7.64
N VAL A 191 8.55 4.38 -7.43
CA VAL A 191 9.80 4.90 -8.00
C VAL A 191 9.78 4.84 -9.54
N ASP A 192 9.43 3.70 -10.13
CA ASP A 192 9.41 3.50 -11.59
C ASP A 192 8.33 4.37 -12.26
N ARG A 193 7.13 4.41 -11.71
CA ARG A 193 5.99 5.15 -12.26
C ARG A 193 5.98 6.63 -11.89
N LYS A 194 6.85 7.07 -10.98
CA LYS A 194 6.89 8.44 -10.42
C LYS A 194 5.56 8.85 -9.80
N VAL A 195 4.99 7.94 -9.04
CA VAL A 195 3.74 8.12 -8.29
C VAL A 195 4.04 8.02 -6.80
N PRO A 196 3.63 9.00 -5.98
CA PRO A 196 3.76 8.92 -4.54
C PRO A 196 3.03 7.72 -3.95
N VAL A 197 3.75 6.89 -3.20
CA VAL A 197 3.22 5.71 -2.50
C VAL A 197 3.76 5.69 -1.08
#